data_66a2267432e958fc8d939b81ef40ac6d
#
_entry.id   66a2267432e958fc8d939b81ef40ac6d
#
_cell.length_a   1.000
_cell.length_b   1.000
_cell.length_c   1.000
_cell.angle_alpha   90.00
_cell.angle_beta   90.00
_cell.angle_gamma   90.00
#
_symmetry.space_group_name_H-M   'P 1'
#
loop_
_entity.id
_entity.type
_entity.pdbx_description
1 polymer ?
#
loop_
_entity_poly.entity_id
_entity_poly.type
_entity_poly.pdbx_seq_one_letter_code
_entity_poly.pdbx_strand_id
1 'polypeptide(L)'
;MSVHVHNTRMTTTRLRKMKEQGEKIAMLTSYDFTLTRLLDEAGIEMILVGDSASNIVCGNKYTLPITVDEMIFLTKGVVRAAEQALVVIDMPFGSYQVSEEQAVSNAIRMIKESGADAVKLEGGQEILPAIRHMVQAGVPVMGHLGLTPQSVNQLGGYGLRAKEEAEAQKLIRDAQLLDQAGCFAIVLEKIPASIAKLVTETVSCPTIGIGAGNVTDGQVLVLHDMLGLNEGFKPKFLRQFAHLGQSVKDAVGEYIAAVKDTTFPSAEESY
;
A
#
# COMPACT_ATOMS: atom_id res chain seq x y z
N MET A 1 -14.65 -31.79 9.30
CA MET A 1 -14.66 -31.14 10.63
C MET A 1 -14.02 -29.78 10.45
N SER A 2 -14.81 -28.70 10.47
CA SER A 2 -14.27 -27.34 10.43
C SER A 2 -13.71 -27.01 11.82
N VAL A 3 -12.39 -26.93 11.89
CA VAL A 3 -11.72 -26.39 13.08
C VAL A 3 -12.09 -24.90 13.11
N HIS A 4 -12.91 -24.46 14.07
CA HIS A 4 -13.07 -23.06 14.41
C HIS A 4 -11.77 -22.59 15.06
N VAL A 5 -10.75 -22.33 14.27
CA VAL A 5 -9.63 -21.50 14.68
C VAL A 5 -10.25 -20.11 14.88
N HIS A 6 -10.13 -19.53 16.06
CA HIS A 6 -10.35 -18.10 16.25
C HIS A 6 -9.36 -17.39 15.33
N ASN A 7 -9.81 -17.11 14.11
CA ASN A 7 -8.98 -16.48 13.11
C ASN A 7 -8.84 -15.01 13.52
N THR A 8 -7.75 -14.67 14.14
CA THR A 8 -7.39 -13.27 14.49
C THR A 8 -7.02 -12.47 13.26
N ARG A 9 -6.79 -13.14 12.12
CA ARG A 9 -6.37 -12.53 10.86
C ARG A 9 -7.38 -11.49 10.35
N MET A 10 -6.87 -10.36 9.88
CA MET A 10 -7.66 -9.30 9.26
C MET A 10 -8.28 -9.80 7.95
N THR A 11 -9.52 -9.38 7.69
CA THR A 11 -10.28 -9.71 6.47
C THR A 11 -10.98 -8.47 5.95
N THR A 12 -11.37 -8.47 4.69
CA THR A 12 -12.16 -7.37 4.07
C THR A 12 -13.46 -7.10 4.83
N THR A 13 -14.10 -8.15 5.37
CA THR A 13 -15.31 -8.03 6.19
C THR A 13 -15.03 -7.35 7.55
N ARG A 14 -13.88 -7.66 8.19
CA ARG A 14 -13.51 -6.98 9.44
C ARG A 14 -13.21 -5.50 9.22
N LEU A 15 -12.52 -5.15 8.13
CA LEU A 15 -12.25 -3.76 7.77
C LEU A 15 -13.55 -2.96 7.57
N ARG A 16 -14.56 -3.55 6.93
CA ARG A 16 -15.88 -2.93 6.81
C ARG A 16 -16.53 -2.69 8.17
N LYS A 17 -16.47 -3.67 9.06
CA LYS A 17 -16.98 -3.52 10.43
C LYS A 17 -16.25 -2.44 11.22
N MET A 18 -14.94 -2.30 11.05
CA MET A 18 -14.17 -1.21 11.68
C MET A 18 -14.70 0.16 11.22
N LYS A 19 -14.96 0.35 9.92
CA LYS A 19 -15.62 1.57 9.43
C LYS A 19 -16.98 1.80 10.08
N GLU A 20 -17.84 0.79 10.12
CA GLU A 20 -19.17 0.86 10.73
C GLU A 20 -19.11 1.23 12.22
N GLN A 21 -18.05 0.82 12.91
CA GLN A 21 -17.80 1.09 14.35
C GLN A 21 -17.02 2.40 14.58
N GLY A 22 -16.58 3.08 13.53
CA GLY A 22 -15.75 4.28 13.64
C GLY A 22 -14.30 4.00 14.06
N GLU A 23 -13.87 2.73 14.04
CA GLU A 23 -12.49 2.33 14.32
C GLU A 23 -11.58 2.66 13.14
N LYS A 24 -10.39 3.22 13.44
CA LYS A 24 -9.44 3.61 12.40
C LYS A 24 -8.56 2.44 11.98
N ILE A 25 -8.23 2.38 10.69
CA ILE A 25 -7.43 1.36 10.04
C ILE A 25 -6.03 1.91 9.80
N ALA A 26 -5.00 1.26 10.35
CA ALA A 26 -3.62 1.57 10.06
C ALA A 26 -3.09 0.66 8.94
N MET A 27 -2.46 1.27 7.95
CA MET A 27 -1.86 0.57 6.83
C MET A 27 -0.45 1.09 6.59
N LEU A 28 0.51 0.22 6.31
CA LEU A 28 1.87 0.58 5.91
C LEU A 28 2.31 -0.25 4.71
N THR A 29 3.22 0.30 3.91
CA THR A 29 3.87 -0.52 2.89
C THR A 29 4.91 -1.44 3.53
N SER A 30 5.13 -2.62 2.95
CA SER A 30 6.29 -3.46 3.23
C SER A 30 6.69 -4.27 2.00
N TYR A 31 7.98 -4.62 1.91
CA TYR A 31 8.54 -5.25 0.71
C TYR A 31 9.41 -6.46 1.02
N ASP A 32 9.60 -6.82 2.31
CA ASP A 32 10.45 -7.93 2.74
C ASP A 32 9.87 -8.64 3.97
N PHE A 33 10.41 -9.83 4.23
CA PHE A 33 10.00 -10.68 5.35
C PHE A 33 10.28 -10.06 6.72
N THR A 34 11.45 -9.46 6.90
CA THR A 34 11.92 -9.04 8.23
C THR A 34 11.14 -7.86 8.76
N LEU A 35 10.98 -6.81 7.93
CA LEU A 35 10.19 -5.63 8.31
C LEU A 35 8.71 -5.99 8.44
N THR A 36 8.17 -6.83 7.55
CA THR A 36 6.77 -7.27 7.63
C THR A 36 6.47 -7.97 8.96
N ARG A 37 7.34 -8.85 9.44
CA ARG A 37 7.14 -9.52 10.72
C ARG A 37 7.04 -8.52 11.87
N LEU A 38 7.88 -7.49 11.88
CA LEU A 38 7.83 -6.43 12.90
C LEU A 38 6.53 -5.63 12.83
N LEU A 39 6.00 -5.36 11.63
CA LEU A 39 4.72 -4.69 11.46
C LEU A 39 3.56 -5.54 11.96
N ASP A 40 3.55 -6.82 11.64
CA ASP A 40 2.50 -7.77 12.03
C ASP A 40 2.50 -7.99 13.55
N GLU A 41 3.68 -8.15 14.17
CA GLU A 41 3.85 -8.21 15.63
C GLU A 41 3.40 -6.90 16.32
N ALA A 42 3.53 -5.74 15.66
CA ALA A 42 3.05 -4.46 16.16
C ALA A 42 1.53 -4.29 16.04
N GLY A 43 0.83 -5.20 15.35
CA GLY A 43 -0.62 -5.22 15.23
C GLY A 43 -1.19 -4.36 14.11
N ILE A 44 -0.43 -4.14 13.03
CA ILE A 44 -0.93 -3.42 11.84
C ILE A 44 -2.12 -4.18 11.23
N GLU A 45 -3.18 -3.47 10.80
CA GLU A 45 -4.34 -4.11 10.18
C GLU A 45 -4.09 -4.49 8.71
N MET A 46 -3.36 -3.66 7.99
CA MET A 46 -3.14 -3.87 6.55
C MET A 46 -1.68 -3.62 6.16
N ILE A 47 -1.19 -4.44 5.24
CA ILE A 47 0.12 -4.28 4.63
C ILE A 47 -0.06 -4.15 3.11
N LEU A 48 0.57 -3.12 2.53
CA LEU A 48 0.60 -2.90 1.09
C LEU A 48 1.96 -3.27 0.53
N VAL A 49 2.00 -4.23 -0.37
CA VAL A 49 3.15 -4.37 -1.27
C VAL A 49 2.90 -3.43 -2.44
N GLY A 50 3.28 -2.16 -2.24
CA GLY A 50 3.03 -1.08 -3.19
C GLY A 50 4.01 -1.11 -4.37
N ASP A 51 3.59 -0.59 -5.53
CA ASP A 51 4.47 -0.35 -6.67
C ASP A 51 5.57 0.70 -6.38
N SER A 52 5.45 1.44 -5.27
CA SER A 52 6.52 2.21 -4.64
C SER A 52 7.78 1.39 -4.32
N ALA A 53 7.68 0.04 -4.33
CA ALA A 53 8.84 -0.86 -4.33
C ALA A 53 9.81 -0.54 -5.48
N SER A 54 9.31 -0.09 -6.62
CA SER A 54 10.13 0.41 -7.74
C SER A 54 11.11 1.49 -7.30
N ASN A 55 10.67 2.43 -6.48
CA ASN A 55 11.51 3.50 -5.95
C ASN A 55 12.40 3.02 -4.79
N ILE A 56 11.80 2.32 -3.83
CA ILE A 56 12.42 2.00 -2.54
C ILE A 56 13.39 0.82 -2.65
N VAL A 57 13.01 -0.22 -3.38
CA VAL A 57 13.80 -1.47 -3.48
C VAL A 57 14.66 -1.48 -4.73
N CYS A 58 14.07 -1.08 -5.88
CA CYS A 58 14.78 -1.13 -7.16
C CYS A 58 15.55 0.17 -7.48
N GLY A 59 15.35 1.26 -6.71
CA GLY A 59 16.04 2.54 -6.92
C GLY A 59 15.62 3.30 -8.18
N ASN A 60 14.47 2.95 -8.78
CA ASN A 60 13.95 3.62 -9.95
C ASN A 60 13.38 5.00 -9.61
N LYS A 61 13.37 5.92 -10.58
CA LYS A 61 12.83 7.27 -10.41
C LYS A 61 11.31 7.29 -10.25
N TYR A 62 10.61 6.33 -10.88
CA TYR A 62 9.15 6.24 -10.94
C TYR A 62 8.68 4.83 -10.56
N THR A 63 7.39 4.68 -10.27
CA THR A 63 6.77 3.37 -10.00
C THR A 63 6.58 2.53 -11.28
N LEU A 64 6.63 3.17 -12.47
CA LEU A 64 6.30 2.57 -13.76
C LEU A 64 7.11 1.33 -14.18
N PRO A 65 8.43 1.23 -13.90
CA PRO A 65 9.23 0.12 -14.42
C PRO A 65 9.00 -1.22 -13.76
N ILE A 66 8.46 -1.25 -12.53
CA ILE A 66 8.31 -2.51 -11.80
C ILE A 66 7.33 -3.45 -12.51
N THR A 67 7.67 -4.72 -12.55
CA THR A 67 6.92 -5.77 -13.27
C THR A 67 6.01 -6.58 -12.35
N VAL A 68 5.05 -7.31 -12.93
CA VAL A 68 4.21 -8.28 -12.21
C VAL A 68 5.08 -9.34 -11.50
N ASP A 69 6.14 -9.82 -12.14
CA ASP A 69 7.02 -10.86 -11.58
C ASP A 69 7.78 -10.36 -10.36
N GLU A 70 8.30 -9.12 -10.40
CA GLU A 70 8.97 -8.49 -9.26
C GLU A 70 8.00 -8.25 -8.11
N MET A 71 6.79 -7.78 -8.39
CA MET A 71 5.76 -7.60 -7.37
C MET A 71 5.39 -8.93 -6.70
N ILE A 72 5.21 -10.00 -7.47
CA ILE A 72 4.96 -11.35 -6.96
C ILE A 72 6.13 -11.82 -6.09
N PHE A 73 7.37 -11.61 -6.55
CA PHE A 73 8.57 -12.01 -5.81
C PHE A 73 8.63 -11.36 -4.43
N LEU A 74 8.48 -10.03 -4.35
CA LEU A 74 8.49 -9.28 -3.09
C LEU A 74 7.35 -9.73 -2.17
N THR A 75 6.14 -9.87 -2.72
CA THR A 75 4.95 -10.22 -1.97
C THR A 75 5.03 -11.60 -1.31
N LYS A 76 5.71 -12.56 -1.90
CA LYS A 76 5.93 -13.90 -1.30
C LYS A 76 6.61 -13.81 0.07
N GLY A 77 7.58 -12.92 0.23
CA GLY A 77 8.24 -12.68 1.51
C GLY A 77 7.30 -12.06 2.54
N VAL A 78 6.54 -11.06 2.11
CA VAL A 78 5.56 -10.34 2.94
C VAL A 78 4.47 -11.28 3.45
N VAL A 79 3.85 -12.06 2.56
CA VAL A 79 2.78 -13.01 2.92
C VAL A 79 3.23 -14.07 3.93
N ARG A 80 4.49 -14.56 3.83
CA ARG A 80 5.02 -15.52 4.81
C ARG A 80 5.21 -14.93 6.19
N ALA A 81 5.39 -13.62 6.29
CA ALA A 81 5.63 -12.91 7.55
C ALA A 81 4.34 -12.36 8.18
N ALA A 82 3.30 -12.10 7.38
CA ALA A 82 2.04 -11.54 7.82
C ALA A 82 1.09 -12.66 8.29
N GLU A 83 0.99 -12.87 9.60
CA GLU A 83 0.09 -13.85 10.21
C GLU A 83 -1.31 -13.28 10.48
N GLN A 84 -1.38 -11.99 10.83
CA GLN A 84 -2.60 -11.30 11.25
C GLN A 84 -3.08 -10.25 10.26
N ALA A 85 -2.17 -9.48 9.66
CA ALA A 85 -2.50 -8.40 8.73
C ALA A 85 -3.07 -8.91 7.41
N LEU A 86 -3.96 -8.10 6.79
CA LEU A 86 -4.42 -8.32 5.42
C LEU A 86 -3.37 -7.77 4.45
N VAL A 87 -2.91 -8.60 3.52
CA VAL A 87 -1.88 -8.24 2.55
C VAL A 87 -2.50 -7.88 1.20
N VAL A 88 -2.25 -6.65 0.75
CA VAL A 88 -2.67 -6.13 -0.56
C VAL A 88 -1.44 -6.01 -1.45
N ILE A 89 -1.54 -6.46 -2.71
CA ILE A 89 -0.49 -6.30 -3.73
C ILE A 89 -0.94 -5.31 -4.80
N ASP A 90 -0.07 -4.35 -5.15
CA ASP A 90 -0.36 -3.44 -6.26
C ASP A 90 -0.20 -4.13 -7.61
N MET A 91 -1.19 -3.93 -8.48
CA MET A 91 -1.04 -4.23 -9.90
C MET A 91 -0.20 -3.14 -10.56
N PRO A 92 1.00 -3.46 -11.09
CA PRO A 92 1.89 -2.46 -11.65
C PRO A 92 1.37 -1.91 -12.98
N PHE A 93 1.90 -0.75 -13.39
CA PHE A 93 1.55 -0.12 -14.65
C PHE A 93 1.71 -1.08 -15.85
N GLY A 94 0.72 -1.07 -16.75
CA GLY A 94 0.68 -1.96 -17.91
C GLY A 94 0.09 -3.35 -17.65
N SER A 95 -0.22 -3.70 -16.38
CA SER A 95 -0.76 -5.02 -16.05
C SER A 95 -2.28 -5.12 -16.12
N TYR A 96 -2.99 -3.97 -16.13
CA TYR A 96 -4.47 -3.92 -16.13
C TYR A 96 -5.09 -2.88 -17.07
N GLN A 97 -4.26 -2.05 -17.73
CA GLN A 97 -4.76 -0.96 -18.60
C GLN A 97 -5.02 -1.41 -20.04
N VAL A 98 -4.47 -2.56 -20.48
CA VAL A 98 -4.50 -2.98 -21.89
C VAL A 98 -5.82 -3.62 -22.27
N SER A 99 -6.33 -4.57 -21.45
CA SER A 99 -7.65 -5.18 -21.63
C SER A 99 -8.18 -5.73 -20.31
N GLU A 100 -9.50 -5.95 -20.25
CA GLU A 100 -10.17 -6.53 -19.08
C GLU A 100 -9.67 -7.96 -18.79
N GLU A 101 -9.50 -8.77 -19.84
CA GLU A 101 -9.05 -10.16 -19.74
C GLU A 101 -7.62 -10.23 -19.19
N GLN A 102 -6.73 -9.36 -19.67
CA GLN A 102 -5.37 -9.27 -19.16
C GLN A 102 -5.37 -8.83 -17.68
N ALA A 103 -6.19 -7.85 -17.34
CA ALA A 103 -6.31 -7.35 -15.97
C ALA A 103 -6.75 -8.48 -15.01
N VAL A 104 -7.80 -9.21 -15.35
CA VAL A 104 -8.29 -10.36 -14.54
C VAL A 104 -7.25 -11.46 -14.46
N SER A 105 -6.62 -11.83 -15.59
CA SER A 105 -5.58 -12.87 -15.64
C SER A 105 -4.40 -12.51 -14.74
N ASN A 106 -3.91 -11.26 -14.81
CA ASN A 106 -2.80 -10.80 -13.96
C ASN A 106 -3.21 -10.76 -12.48
N ALA A 107 -4.41 -10.27 -12.14
CA ALA A 107 -4.90 -10.24 -10.77
C ALA A 107 -4.97 -11.66 -10.17
N ILE A 108 -5.54 -12.62 -10.90
CA ILE A 108 -5.59 -14.03 -10.48
C ILE A 108 -4.18 -14.60 -10.32
N ARG A 109 -3.28 -14.32 -11.27
CA ARG A 109 -1.89 -14.75 -11.22
C ARG A 109 -1.18 -14.19 -9.97
N MET A 110 -1.33 -12.91 -9.71
CA MET A 110 -0.72 -12.23 -8.57
C MET A 110 -1.19 -12.83 -7.25
N ILE A 111 -2.50 -13.05 -7.07
CA ILE A 111 -3.05 -13.71 -5.87
C ILE A 111 -2.52 -15.14 -5.73
N LYS A 112 -2.60 -15.97 -6.79
CA LYS A 112 -2.21 -17.38 -6.73
C LYS A 112 -0.72 -17.59 -6.47
N GLU A 113 0.13 -16.79 -7.11
CA GLU A 113 1.58 -17.01 -7.05
C GLU A 113 2.22 -16.34 -5.83
N SER A 114 1.66 -15.23 -5.34
CA SER A 114 2.20 -14.52 -4.18
C SER A 114 1.57 -14.96 -2.85
N GLY A 115 0.29 -15.36 -2.88
CA GLY A 115 -0.51 -15.63 -1.70
C GLY A 115 -1.15 -14.38 -1.07
N ALA A 116 -1.10 -13.21 -1.74
CA ALA A 116 -1.76 -11.99 -1.28
C ALA A 116 -3.28 -12.18 -1.13
N ASP A 117 -3.89 -11.41 -0.24
CA ASP A 117 -5.34 -11.48 0.03
C ASP A 117 -6.15 -10.63 -0.95
N ALA A 118 -5.57 -9.57 -1.53
CA ALA A 118 -6.25 -8.63 -2.40
C ALA A 118 -5.28 -7.95 -3.37
N VAL A 119 -5.83 -7.34 -4.44
CA VAL A 119 -5.08 -6.49 -5.36
C VAL A 119 -5.48 -5.03 -5.21
N LYS A 120 -4.58 -4.07 -5.57
CA LYS A 120 -4.90 -2.64 -5.69
C LYS A 120 -4.66 -2.17 -7.12
N LEU A 121 -5.54 -1.27 -7.61
CA LEU A 121 -5.47 -0.64 -8.94
C LEU A 121 -5.73 0.86 -8.83
N GLU A 122 -5.09 1.62 -9.72
CA GLU A 122 -5.26 3.07 -9.84
C GLU A 122 -6.21 3.43 -10.98
N GLY A 123 -7.18 4.31 -10.70
CA GLY A 123 -8.15 4.83 -11.66
C GLY A 123 -9.59 4.72 -11.17
N GLY A 124 -10.49 5.37 -11.90
CA GLY A 124 -11.92 5.44 -11.62
C GLY A 124 -12.76 4.74 -12.69
N GLN A 125 -13.64 5.49 -13.31
CA GLN A 125 -14.57 4.99 -14.31
C GLN A 125 -13.90 4.23 -15.46
N GLU A 126 -12.67 4.61 -15.84
CA GLU A 126 -11.91 4.05 -16.97
C GLU A 126 -11.49 2.59 -16.76
N ILE A 127 -11.30 2.16 -15.50
CA ILE A 127 -10.92 0.78 -15.15
C ILE A 127 -12.06 -0.03 -14.54
N LEU A 128 -13.25 0.56 -14.44
CA LEU A 128 -14.42 -0.05 -13.80
C LEU A 128 -14.81 -1.42 -14.39
N PRO A 129 -14.77 -1.65 -15.73
CA PRO A 129 -15.07 -2.95 -16.30
C PRO A 129 -14.11 -4.05 -15.79
N ALA A 130 -12.81 -3.78 -15.75
CA ALA A 130 -11.80 -4.69 -15.22
C ALA A 130 -12.04 -5.02 -13.73
N ILE A 131 -12.36 -4.00 -12.92
CA ILE A 131 -12.67 -4.18 -11.49
C ILE A 131 -13.88 -5.09 -11.29
N ARG A 132 -14.97 -4.87 -12.04
CA ARG A 132 -16.18 -5.70 -11.96
C ARG A 132 -15.88 -7.16 -12.30
N HIS A 133 -15.11 -7.40 -13.34
CA HIS A 133 -14.69 -8.75 -13.73
C HIS A 133 -13.82 -9.42 -12.65
N MET A 134 -12.86 -8.70 -12.05
CA MET A 134 -12.04 -9.23 -10.94
C MET A 134 -12.92 -9.60 -9.74
N VAL A 135 -13.82 -8.72 -9.32
CA VAL A 135 -14.73 -8.96 -8.19
C VAL A 135 -15.63 -10.16 -8.47
N GLN A 136 -16.19 -10.27 -9.68
CA GLN A 136 -17.00 -11.43 -10.10
C GLN A 136 -16.19 -12.73 -10.13
N ALA A 137 -14.89 -12.66 -10.44
CA ALA A 137 -13.98 -13.80 -10.40
C ALA A 137 -13.54 -14.17 -8.96
N GLY A 138 -14.00 -13.42 -7.94
CA GLY A 138 -13.68 -13.67 -6.53
C GLY A 138 -12.39 -13.02 -6.04
N VAL A 139 -11.80 -12.10 -6.81
CA VAL A 139 -10.61 -11.34 -6.41
C VAL A 139 -11.04 -10.10 -5.61
N PRO A 140 -10.62 -9.94 -4.35
CA PRO A 140 -10.87 -8.70 -3.61
C PRO A 140 -10.05 -7.54 -4.19
N VAL A 141 -10.71 -6.42 -4.45
CA VAL A 141 -10.10 -5.25 -5.11
C VAL A 141 -10.13 -4.03 -4.20
N MET A 142 -9.00 -3.35 -4.06
CA MET A 142 -8.86 -2.02 -3.50
C MET A 142 -8.70 -1.01 -4.64
N GLY A 143 -9.54 0.04 -4.65
CA GLY A 143 -9.41 1.16 -5.58
C GLY A 143 -8.37 2.18 -5.12
N HIS A 144 -7.91 3.05 -6.03
CA HIS A 144 -7.03 4.17 -5.70
C HIS A 144 -7.37 5.38 -6.55
N LEU A 145 -7.71 6.48 -5.90
CA LEU A 145 -8.15 7.75 -6.50
C LEU A 145 -7.34 8.94 -5.97
N GLY A 146 -7.42 10.04 -6.68
CA GLY A 146 -6.68 11.26 -6.40
C GLY A 146 -5.40 11.33 -7.20
N LEU A 147 -4.26 11.51 -6.56
CA LEU A 147 -2.97 11.32 -7.21
C LEU A 147 -2.76 9.83 -7.46
N THR A 148 -2.56 9.49 -8.71
CA THR A 148 -2.26 8.13 -9.17
C THR A 148 -0.83 8.12 -9.72
N PRO A 149 0.19 7.63 -8.97
CA PRO A 149 1.59 7.64 -9.37
C PRO A 149 1.86 6.98 -10.73
N GLN A 150 1.11 5.95 -11.10
CA GLN A 150 1.21 5.30 -12.41
C GLN A 150 0.81 6.22 -13.57
N SER A 151 0.02 7.25 -13.30
CA SER A 151 -0.39 8.27 -14.29
C SER A 151 0.49 9.54 -14.26
N VAL A 152 1.65 9.51 -13.58
CA VAL A 152 2.50 10.69 -13.34
C VAL A 152 2.85 11.47 -14.60
N ASN A 153 3.10 10.78 -15.73
CA ASN A 153 3.42 11.40 -17.00
C ASN A 153 2.21 12.16 -17.58
N GLN A 154 1.01 11.60 -17.47
CA GLN A 154 -0.23 12.23 -17.90
C GLN A 154 -0.60 13.39 -17.00
N LEU A 155 -0.40 13.26 -15.68
CA LEU A 155 -0.74 14.26 -14.68
C LEU A 155 0.27 15.42 -14.64
N GLY A 156 1.43 15.29 -15.27
CA GLY A 156 2.50 16.29 -15.27
C GLY A 156 3.22 16.43 -13.93
N GLY A 157 3.17 15.39 -13.08
CA GLY A 157 3.86 15.35 -11.79
C GLY A 157 2.97 14.95 -10.60
N TYR A 158 3.52 15.14 -9.40
CA TYR A 158 2.90 14.71 -8.13
C TYR A 158 2.13 15.84 -7.43
N GLY A 159 1.39 16.64 -8.19
CA GLY A 159 0.59 17.76 -7.65
C GLY A 159 -0.61 17.32 -6.81
N LEU A 160 -1.16 18.23 -5.98
CA LEU A 160 -2.44 18.03 -5.29
C LEU A 160 -3.57 17.93 -6.31
N ARG A 161 -4.42 16.91 -6.19
CA ARG A 161 -5.53 16.61 -7.10
C ARG A 161 -6.86 17.12 -6.54
N ALA A 162 -7.91 17.11 -7.37
CA ALA A 162 -9.27 17.50 -6.98
C ALA A 162 -9.38 18.90 -6.31
N LYS A 163 -8.56 19.85 -6.76
CA LYS A 163 -8.69 21.25 -6.35
C LYS A 163 -9.82 21.96 -7.06
N GLU A 164 -9.97 21.67 -8.34
CA GLU A 164 -11.00 22.26 -9.19
C GLU A 164 -12.29 21.48 -9.03
N GLU A 165 -13.42 22.19 -9.04
CA GLU A 165 -14.75 21.60 -8.79
C GLU A 165 -15.05 20.42 -9.73
N ALA A 166 -14.74 20.54 -11.02
CA ALA A 166 -14.98 19.48 -11.99
C ALA A 166 -14.20 18.20 -11.67
N GLU A 167 -12.95 18.33 -11.23
CA GLU A 167 -12.11 17.19 -10.82
C GLU A 167 -12.60 16.59 -9.49
N ALA A 168 -12.99 17.43 -8.54
CA ALA A 168 -13.56 16.98 -7.27
C ALA A 168 -14.86 16.18 -7.48
N GLN A 169 -15.76 16.67 -8.32
CA GLN A 169 -17.01 15.99 -8.68
C GLN A 169 -16.75 14.66 -9.42
N LYS A 170 -15.75 14.64 -10.32
CA LYS A 170 -15.33 13.37 -10.97
C LYS A 170 -14.85 12.37 -9.93
N LEU A 171 -13.97 12.78 -9.01
CA LEU A 171 -13.41 11.91 -7.98
C LEU A 171 -14.49 11.31 -7.07
N ILE A 172 -15.49 12.12 -6.65
CA ILE A 172 -16.61 11.65 -5.83
C ILE A 172 -17.43 10.61 -6.61
N ARG A 173 -17.75 10.87 -7.89
CA ARG A 173 -18.47 9.90 -8.72
C ARG A 173 -17.68 8.62 -8.93
N ASP A 174 -16.37 8.71 -9.18
CA ASP A 174 -15.51 7.56 -9.36
C ASP A 174 -15.47 6.70 -8.08
N ALA A 175 -15.40 7.31 -6.90
CA ALA A 175 -15.43 6.59 -5.64
C ALA A 175 -16.75 5.82 -5.45
N GLN A 176 -17.89 6.43 -5.79
CA GLN A 176 -19.20 5.77 -5.75
C GLN A 176 -19.27 4.58 -6.72
N LEU A 177 -18.70 4.74 -7.92
CA LEU A 177 -18.67 3.67 -8.92
C LEU A 177 -17.79 2.50 -8.47
N LEU A 178 -16.65 2.77 -7.85
CA LEU A 178 -15.76 1.75 -7.30
C LEU A 178 -16.42 0.99 -6.13
N ASP A 179 -17.08 1.69 -5.22
CA ASP A 179 -17.85 1.08 -4.13
C ASP A 179 -18.97 0.17 -4.67
N GLN A 180 -19.76 0.67 -5.63
CA GLN A 180 -20.82 -0.10 -6.30
C GLN A 180 -20.29 -1.31 -7.10
N ALA A 181 -19.06 -1.22 -7.61
CA ALA A 181 -18.41 -2.34 -8.30
C ALA A 181 -17.91 -3.42 -7.34
N GLY A 182 -17.93 -3.17 -6.02
CA GLY A 182 -17.54 -4.12 -5.00
C GLY A 182 -16.09 -4.00 -4.52
N CYS A 183 -15.44 -2.86 -4.75
CA CYS A 183 -14.18 -2.58 -4.07
C CYS A 183 -14.36 -2.67 -2.56
N PHE A 184 -13.46 -3.40 -1.87
CA PHE A 184 -13.55 -3.55 -0.42
C PHE A 184 -12.99 -2.34 0.34
N ALA A 185 -12.16 -1.52 -0.30
CA ALA A 185 -11.60 -0.27 0.21
C ALA A 185 -11.15 0.64 -0.93
N ILE A 186 -10.94 1.94 -0.66
CA ILE A 186 -10.45 2.93 -1.64
C ILE A 186 -9.35 3.76 -0.99
N VAL A 187 -8.16 3.81 -1.61
CA VAL A 187 -7.10 4.76 -1.27
C VAL A 187 -7.43 6.13 -1.84
N LEU A 188 -7.26 7.18 -1.03
CA LEU A 188 -7.42 8.58 -1.43
C LEU A 188 -6.07 9.29 -1.24
N GLU A 189 -5.40 9.64 -2.36
CA GLU A 189 -4.06 10.23 -2.31
C GLU A 189 -4.04 11.69 -2.74
N LYS A 190 -3.40 12.53 -1.92
CA LYS A 190 -3.08 13.95 -2.19
C LYS A 190 -4.28 14.72 -2.75
N ILE A 191 -5.37 14.73 -1.99
CA ILE A 191 -6.59 15.50 -2.25
C ILE A 191 -6.92 16.41 -1.06
N PRO A 192 -7.73 17.47 -1.23
CA PRO A 192 -8.21 18.27 -0.12
C PRO A 192 -8.98 17.44 0.91
N ALA A 193 -8.72 17.68 2.21
CA ALA A 193 -9.41 16.95 3.29
C ALA A 193 -10.93 17.09 3.24
N SER A 194 -11.46 18.23 2.77
CA SER A 194 -12.91 18.43 2.57
C SER A 194 -13.49 17.46 1.55
N ILE A 195 -12.78 17.20 0.45
CA ILE A 195 -13.22 16.24 -0.58
C ILE A 195 -13.07 14.81 -0.05
N ALA A 196 -11.96 14.49 0.64
CA ALA A 196 -11.79 13.18 1.27
C ALA A 196 -12.92 12.87 2.26
N LYS A 197 -13.38 13.87 3.03
CA LYS A 197 -14.53 13.75 3.94
C LYS A 197 -15.80 13.38 3.18
N LEU A 198 -16.12 14.14 2.13
CA LEU A 198 -17.32 13.88 1.30
C LEU A 198 -17.29 12.46 0.71
N VAL A 199 -16.13 12.03 0.17
CA VAL A 199 -16.00 10.67 -0.35
C VAL A 199 -16.24 9.65 0.76
N THR A 200 -15.57 9.80 1.91
CA THR A 200 -15.67 8.86 3.04
C THR A 200 -17.10 8.68 3.56
N GLU A 201 -17.87 9.79 3.58
CA GLU A 201 -19.28 9.79 3.99
C GLU A 201 -20.23 9.23 2.92
N THR A 202 -19.79 9.18 1.65
CA THR A 202 -20.63 8.78 0.52
C THR A 202 -20.52 7.30 0.16
N VAL A 203 -19.35 6.67 0.43
CA VAL A 203 -19.08 5.26 0.10
C VAL A 203 -19.27 4.35 1.30
N SER A 204 -19.68 3.10 1.05
CA SER A 204 -19.87 2.09 2.09
C SER A 204 -18.57 1.37 2.48
N CYS A 205 -17.62 1.26 1.55
CA CYS A 205 -16.33 0.65 1.81
C CYS A 205 -15.39 1.61 2.57
N PRO A 206 -14.40 1.08 3.35
CA PRO A 206 -13.39 1.90 4.00
C PRO A 206 -12.59 2.76 3.03
N THR A 207 -12.29 4.01 3.43
CA THR A 207 -11.37 4.90 2.74
C THR A 207 -10.05 4.99 3.49
N ILE A 208 -8.92 4.88 2.78
CA ILE A 208 -7.57 4.94 3.33
C ILE A 208 -6.84 6.16 2.76
N GLY A 209 -6.49 7.11 3.61
CA GLY A 209 -5.89 8.38 3.19
C GLY A 209 -4.37 8.35 3.16
N ILE A 210 -3.78 9.04 2.19
CA ILE A 210 -2.39 9.47 2.20
C ILE A 210 -2.32 10.90 1.64
N GLY A 211 -1.99 11.87 2.48
CA GLY A 211 -2.07 13.28 2.09
C GLY A 211 -3.49 13.76 1.78
N ALA A 212 -4.50 13.16 2.40
CA ALA A 212 -5.93 13.46 2.24
C ALA A 212 -6.60 13.95 3.55
N GLY A 213 -5.80 14.34 4.55
CA GLY A 213 -6.28 14.72 5.89
C GLY A 213 -6.55 13.49 6.76
N ASN A 214 -7.16 13.71 7.95
CA ASN A 214 -7.43 12.68 8.95
C ASN A 214 -8.90 12.24 9.01
N VAL A 215 -9.66 12.59 8.00
CA VAL A 215 -11.13 12.38 7.92
C VAL A 215 -11.51 11.04 7.31
N THR A 216 -10.55 10.32 6.73
CA THR A 216 -10.73 8.98 6.17
C THR A 216 -10.84 7.90 7.26
N ASP A 217 -11.29 6.71 6.90
CA ASP A 217 -11.45 5.59 7.84
C ASP A 217 -10.09 5.00 8.26
N GLY A 218 -9.05 5.17 7.44
CA GLY A 218 -7.69 4.75 7.75
C GLY A 218 -6.65 5.65 7.12
N GLN A 219 -5.36 5.32 7.35
CA GLN A 219 -4.20 6.01 6.78
C GLN A 219 -3.17 5.01 6.28
N VAL A 220 -2.49 5.34 5.19
CA VAL A 220 -1.33 4.59 4.70
C VAL A 220 -0.11 5.52 4.57
N LEU A 221 1.06 4.99 4.89
CA LEU A 221 2.36 5.61 4.58
C LEU A 221 3.31 4.58 3.99
N VAL A 222 4.29 5.06 3.23
CA VAL A 222 5.46 4.25 2.88
C VAL A 222 6.30 4.05 4.14
N LEU A 223 6.54 2.80 4.51
CA LEU A 223 7.24 2.45 5.76
C LEU A 223 8.61 3.12 5.85
N HIS A 224 9.39 3.09 4.77
CA HIS A 224 10.73 3.66 4.72
C HIS A 224 10.73 5.17 4.94
N ASP A 225 9.71 5.87 4.44
CA ASP A 225 9.54 7.31 4.66
C ASP A 225 9.17 7.59 6.12
N MET A 226 8.22 6.82 6.67
CA MET A 226 7.73 6.93 8.05
C MET A 226 8.85 6.66 9.06
N LEU A 227 9.75 5.71 8.78
CA LEU A 227 10.91 5.38 9.63
C LEU A 227 12.11 6.31 9.40
N GLY A 228 12.04 7.24 8.45
CA GLY A 228 13.15 8.14 8.14
C GLY A 228 14.36 7.47 7.49
N LEU A 229 14.15 6.36 6.78
CA LEU A 229 15.17 5.70 5.97
C LEU A 229 15.40 6.44 4.65
N ASN A 230 14.36 7.05 4.09
CA ASN A 230 14.42 7.89 2.90
C ASN A 230 14.59 9.37 3.28
N GLU A 231 15.82 9.82 3.44
CA GLU A 231 16.12 11.15 4.00
C GLU A 231 15.76 12.33 3.08
N GLY A 232 15.71 12.12 1.77
CA GLY A 232 15.48 13.17 0.77
C GLY A 232 14.01 13.54 0.55
N PHE A 233 13.06 12.72 1.02
CA PHE A 233 11.64 12.88 0.75
C PHE A 233 10.89 13.39 1.98
N LYS A 234 10.43 14.65 1.94
CA LYS A 234 9.73 15.31 3.08
C LYS A 234 8.48 16.04 2.62
N PRO A 235 7.47 15.36 2.06
CA PRO A 235 6.20 16.01 1.71
C PRO A 235 5.44 16.45 2.96
N LYS A 236 4.58 17.46 2.83
CA LYS A 236 3.81 18.04 3.94
C LYS A 236 3.02 17.01 4.77
N PHE A 237 2.54 15.95 4.13
CA PHE A 237 1.70 14.93 4.78
C PHE A 237 2.51 13.86 5.52
N LEU A 238 3.82 13.78 5.30
CA LEU A 238 4.68 12.80 5.94
C LEU A 238 5.08 13.27 7.34
N ARG A 239 4.75 12.47 8.34
CA ARG A 239 5.36 12.52 9.67
C ARG A 239 6.35 11.36 9.78
N GLN A 240 7.58 11.66 10.12
CA GLN A 240 8.55 10.64 10.51
C GLN A 240 8.34 10.29 11.99
N PHE A 241 8.18 9.01 12.26
CA PHE A 241 8.03 8.46 13.61
C PHE A 241 9.35 7.94 14.18
N ALA A 242 10.37 7.81 13.33
CA ALA A 242 11.75 7.44 13.68
C ALA A 242 12.73 8.11 12.71
N HIS A 243 14.03 8.01 13.04
CA HIS A 243 15.14 8.54 12.23
C HIS A 243 16.18 7.44 11.96
N LEU A 244 15.72 6.29 11.46
CA LEU A 244 16.56 5.11 11.32
C LEU A 244 17.67 5.29 10.28
N GLY A 245 17.54 6.17 9.30
CA GLY A 245 18.60 6.47 8.34
C GLY A 245 19.90 6.91 9.04
N GLN A 246 19.79 7.83 10.02
CA GLN A 246 20.95 8.23 10.81
C GLN A 246 21.45 7.10 11.70
N SER A 247 20.58 6.37 12.40
CA SER A 247 20.95 5.26 13.26
C SER A 247 21.70 4.16 12.50
N VAL A 248 21.28 3.86 11.26
CA VAL A 248 21.98 2.90 10.40
C VAL A 248 23.40 3.39 10.05
N LYS A 249 23.54 4.67 9.69
CA LYS A 249 24.86 5.26 9.37
C LYS A 249 25.80 5.21 10.58
N ASP A 250 25.30 5.56 11.77
CA ASP A 250 26.06 5.54 13.01
C ASP A 250 26.52 4.12 13.34
N ALA A 251 25.62 3.16 13.33
CA ALA A 251 25.94 1.74 13.59
C ALA A 251 26.95 1.16 12.57
N VAL A 252 26.82 1.50 11.30
CA VAL A 252 27.78 1.10 10.25
C VAL A 252 29.14 1.77 10.49
N GLY A 253 29.17 3.04 10.92
CA GLY A 253 30.38 3.75 11.29
C GLY A 253 31.11 3.10 12.46
N GLU A 254 30.39 2.75 13.52
CA GLU A 254 30.92 2.02 14.68
C GLU A 254 31.51 0.64 14.27
N TYR A 255 30.76 -0.10 13.45
CA TYR A 255 31.23 -1.39 12.93
C TYR A 255 32.55 -1.25 12.12
N ILE A 256 32.59 -0.25 11.20
CA ILE A 256 33.79 0.02 10.41
C ILE A 256 34.99 0.35 11.30
N ALA A 257 34.80 1.18 12.34
CA ALA A 257 35.85 1.52 13.28
C ALA A 257 36.37 0.26 14.02
N ALA A 258 35.45 -0.51 14.60
CA ALA A 258 35.79 -1.72 15.35
C ALA A 258 36.57 -2.76 14.51
N VAL A 259 36.17 -2.94 13.23
CA VAL A 259 36.92 -3.83 12.31
C VAL A 259 38.32 -3.30 12.03
N LYS A 260 38.47 -1.99 11.79
CA LYS A 260 39.78 -1.38 11.49
C LYS A 260 40.72 -1.34 12.69
N ASP A 261 40.16 -1.17 13.88
CA ASP A 261 40.93 -1.16 15.14
C ASP A 261 41.15 -2.56 15.71
N THR A 262 40.71 -3.60 15.01
CA THR A 262 40.81 -5.02 15.42
C THR A 262 40.15 -5.33 16.77
N THR A 263 39.16 -4.52 17.18
CA THR A 263 38.36 -4.76 18.40
C THR A 263 37.14 -5.65 18.12
N PHE A 264 36.77 -5.83 16.84
CA PHE A 264 35.78 -6.79 16.40
C PHE A 264 36.38 -7.74 15.35
N PRO A 265 36.17 -9.08 15.46
CA PRO A 265 35.55 -9.74 16.60
C PRO A 265 36.48 -9.75 17.83
N SER A 266 35.91 -9.70 19.03
CA SER A 266 36.62 -9.89 20.28
C SER A 266 36.99 -11.37 20.51
N ALA A 267 37.74 -11.68 21.58
CA ALA A 267 38.02 -13.06 21.94
C ALA A 267 36.77 -13.86 22.29
N GLU A 268 35.72 -13.20 22.83
CA GLU A 268 34.44 -13.82 23.19
C GLU A 268 33.56 -14.07 21.95
N GLU A 269 33.79 -13.36 20.84
CA GLU A 269 33.09 -13.49 19.56
C GLU A 269 33.83 -14.38 18.55
N SER A 270 34.96 -14.99 18.98
CA SER A 270 35.82 -15.85 18.15
C SER A 270 35.71 -17.33 18.53
N TYR A 271 35.79 -18.24 17.54
CA TYR A 271 35.73 -19.69 17.72
C TYR A 271 37.15 -20.31 17.80
#